data_4d9b39f471f2edb23497798992f009a8
#
_entry.id   4d9b39f471f2edb23497798992f009a8
#
_cell.length_a   1.000
_cell.length_b   1.000
_cell.length_c   1.000
_cell.angle_alpha   90.00
_cell.angle_beta   90.00
_cell.angle_gamma   90.00
#
_symmetry.space_group_name_H-M   'P 1'
#
loop_
_entity.id
_entity.type
_entity.pdbx_description
1 polymer ?
#
loop_
_entity_poly.entity_id
_entity_poly.type
_entity_poly.pdbx_seq_one_letter_code
_entity_poly.pdbx_strand_id
1 'polypeptide(L)'
;VTLSLSTDLIGAAMEANPEATYVLPLYLTSEKDSVNADKSELFIRITDVLTPAMGFTDTDIQPLSYTYGFNTESVEVGFGLDTDNNWDVECQFVVDPGYVTAYNAENGTAYKLFPEGNYSFEDVVTLPTGTSTTDLAVTLNGNGLTPGEYMLPIRLDNVSLFNIAENAVYPLVVRVVGIKLDRAGWSIQA
;
A
#
# COMPACT_ATOMS: atom_id res chain seq x y z
N VAL A 1 5.45 25.37 23.62
CA VAL A 1 5.70 24.16 24.42
C VAL A 1 5.27 22.97 23.57
N THR A 2 6.16 22.01 23.34
CA THR A 2 5.85 20.76 22.63
C THR A 2 5.66 19.68 23.69
N LEU A 3 4.57 18.92 23.58
CA LEU A 3 4.29 17.77 24.41
C LEU A 3 4.51 16.50 23.56
N SER A 4 5.39 15.60 24.00
CA SER A 4 5.60 14.31 23.40
C SER A 4 5.01 13.20 24.27
N LEU A 5 4.20 12.34 23.69
CA LEU A 5 3.58 11.20 24.36
C LEU A 5 4.16 9.90 23.78
N SER A 6 4.34 8.89 24.61
CA SER A 6 4.72 7.54 24.17
C SER A 6 3.44 6.76 23.84
N THR A 7 3.20 6.52 22.55
CA THR A 7 2.06 5.73 22.07
C THR A 7 2.12 4.28 22.56
N ASP A 8 3.32 3.68 22.61
CA ASP A 8 3.51 2.30 23.08
C ASP A 8 3.11 2.12 24.53
N LEU A 9 3.53 3.06 25.41
CA LEU A 9 3.19 2.99 26.83
C LEU A 9 1.69 3.23 27.07
N ILE A 10 1.10 4.14 26.32
CA ILE A 10 -0.34 4.43 26.41
C ILE A 10 -1.13 3.23 25.88
N GLY A 11 -0.76 2.68 24.72
CA GLY A 11 -1.40 1.50 24.13
C GLY A 11 -1.36 0.31 25.07
N ALA A 12 -0.18 -0.02 25.63
CA ALA A 12 -0.04 -1.11 26.58
C ALA A 12 -0.89 -0.91 27.85
N ALA A 13 -1.01 0.33 28.33
CA ALA A 13 -1.87 0.65 29.48
C ALA A 13 -3.36 0.47 29.14
N MET A 14 -3.79 0.88 27.93
CA MET A 14 -5.17 0.74 27.46
C MET A 14 -5.56 -0.72 27.23
N GLU A 15 -4.64 -1.54 26.70
CA GLU A 15 -4.83 -3.00 26.57
C GLU A 15 -4.97 -3.68 27.93
N ALA A 16 -4.15 -3.27 28.91
CA ALA A 16 -4.21 -3.84 30.26
C ALA A 16 -5.50 -3.51 31.01
N ASN A 17 -6.12 -2.35 30.72
CA ASN A 17 -7.35 -1.88 31.36
C ASN A 17 -8.28 -1.19 30.36
N PRO A 18 -8.97 -1.94 29.50
CA PRO A 18 -9.77 -1.37 28.40
C PRO A 18 -10.98 -0.54 28.88
N GLU A 19 -11.46 -0.76 30.09
CA GLU A 19 -12.58 -0.02 30.67
C GLU A 19 -12.15 1.29 31.37
N ALA A 20 -10.83 1.56 31.47
CA ALA A 20 -10.32 2.75 32.14
C ALA A 20 -10.42 3.99 31.24
N THR A 21 -10.64 5.14 31.88
CA THR A 21 -10.55 6.43 31.20
C THR A 21 -9.17 7.02 31.43
N TYR A 22 -8.43 7.24 30.34
CA TYR A 22 -7.09 7.81 30.39
C TYR A 22 -7.16 9.31 30.16
N VAL A 23 -6.61 10.09 31.10
CA VAL A 23 -6.62 11.55 31.07
C VAL A 23 -5.23 12.07 31.40
N LEU A 24 -4.73 12.99 30.58
CA LEU A 24 -3.52 13.74 30.84
C LEU A 24 -3.92 15.13 31.37
N PRO A 25 -3.71 15.44 32.67
CA PRO A 25 -3.91 16.76 33.22
C PRO A 25 -2.71 17.65 32.94
N LEU A 26 -2.93 18.83 32.41
CA LEU A 26 -1.94 19.89 32.21
C LEU A 26 -2.30 21.09 33.05
N TYR A 27 -1.32 21.65 33.78
CA TYR A 27 -1.49 22.81 34.62
C TYR A 27 -0.59 23.96 34.15
N LEU A 28 -1.14 25.12 33.99
CA LEU A 28 -0.39 26.34 33.71
C LEU A 28 0.11 26.94 35.04
N THR A 29 1.43 27.09 35.16
CA THR A 29 2.06 27.77 36.30
C THR A 29 2.91 28.94 35.82
N SER A 30 3.05 29.98 36.60
CA SER A 30 3.96 31.11 36.35
C SER A 30 4.66 31.51 37.63
N GLU A 31 5.96 31.79 37.50
CA GLU A 31 6.76 32.31 38.63
C GLU A 31 6.68 33.84 38.75
N LYS A 32 6.25 34.53 37.67
CA LYS A 32 6.31 35.99 37.57
C LYS A 32 4.96 36.66 37.60
N ASP A 33 3.92 36.00 37.11
CA ASP A 33 2.59 36.58 36.99
C ASP A 33 1.54 35.68 37.65
N SER A 34 0.43 36.28 38.06
CA SER A 34 -0.71 35.52 38.54
C SER A 34 -1.41 34.78 37.41
N VAL A 35 -1.62 33.48 37.62
CA VAL A 35 -2.35 32.62 36.68
C VAL A 35 -3.85 32.73 36.95
N ASN A 36 -4.66 32.84 35.92
CA ASN A 36 -6.11 32.78 36.04
C ASN A 36 -6.52 31.35 36.42
N ALA A 37 -7.02 31.17 37.64
CA ALA A 37 -7.39 29.87 38.18
C ALA A 37 -8.45 29.13 37.34
N ASP A 38 -9.39 29.88 36.73
CA ASP A 38 -10.48 29.30 35.94
C ASP A 38 -10.01 28.80 34.54
N LYS A 39 -8.76 29.12 34.16
CA LYS A 39 -8.18 28.79 32.84
C LYS A 39 -6.77 28.17 32.96
N SER A 40 -6.41 27.68 34.13
CA SER A 40 -5.08 27.14 34.38
C SER A 40 -4.97 25.62 34.21
N GLU A 41 -6.07 24.96 33.96
CA GLU A 41 -6.13 23.50 33.82
C GLU A 41 -6.63 23.09 32.44
N LEU A 42 -6.00 22.10 31.85
CA LEU A 42 -6.43 21.44 30.61
C LEU A 42 -6.37 19.93 30.82
N PHE A 43 -7.46 19.25 30.55
CA PHE A 43 -7.55 17.81 30.60
C PHE A 43 -7.65 17.27 29.18
N ILE A 44 -6.64 16.51 28.76
CA ILE A 44 -6.65 15.80 27.46
C ILE A 44 -7.10 14.37 27.73
N ARG A 45 -8.27 14.00 27.24
CA ARG A 45 -8.75 12.62 27.29
C ARG A 45 -8.19 11.83 26.11
N ILE A 46 -7.54 10.72 26.40
CA ILE A 46 -7.03 9.79 25.39
C ILE A 46 -8.11 8.72 25.22
N THR A 47 -8.67 8.63 24.03
CA THR A 47 -9.77 7.70 23.73
C THR A 47 -9.31 6.48 22.97
N ASP A 48 -8.18 6.60 22.24
CA ASP A 48 -7.61 5.53 21.46
C ASP A 48 -6.15 5.83 21.12
N VAL A 49 -5.40 4.78 20.78
CA VAL A 49 -4.06 4.85 20.20
C VAL A 49 -4.11 4.18 18.83
N LEU A 50 -4.12 5.01 17.80
CA LEU A 50 -4.05 4.50 16.42
C LEU A 50 -2.67 3.93 16.15
N THR A 51 -2.62 2.76 15.52
CA THR A 51 -1.42 2.14 14.98
C THR A 51 -1.50 2.15 13.46
N PRO A 52 -1.20 3.29 12.81
CA PRO A 52 -1.36 3.41 11.36
C PRO A 52 -0.51 2.37 10.63
N ALA A 53 -1.07 1.82 9.57
CA ALA A 53 -0.39 0.86 8.74
C ALA A 53 -0.44 1.26 7.26
N MET A 54 0.68 1.05 6.58
CA MET A 54 0.85 1.29 5.15
C MET A 54 0.54 0.03 4.38
N GLY A 55 -0.31 0.12 3.35
CA GLY A 55 -0.66 -1.01 2.51
C GLY A 55 -1.19 -0.58 1.15
N PHE A 56 -1.57 -1.54 0.31
CA PHE A 56 -2.22 -1.26 -0.96
C PHE A 56 -3.70 -0.89 -0.74
N THR A 57 -4.17 0.10 -1.50
CA THR A 57 -5.55 0.61 -1.37
C THR A 57 -6.58 -0.27 -2.06
N ASP A 58 -6.17 -0.97 -3.11
CA ASP A 58 -6.99 -1.94 -3.83
C ASP A 58 -6.44 -3.35 -3.59
N THR A 59 -7.29 -4.25 -3.15
CA THR A 59 -6.96 -5.66 -2.90
C THR A 59 -7.66 -6.60 -3.89
N ASP A 60 -8.58 -6.07 -4.69
CA ASP A 60 -9.31 -6.85 -5.68
C ASP A 60 -8.45 -7.11 -6.92
N ILE A 61 -8.21 -8.38 -7.21
CA ILE A 61 -7.47 -8.78 -8.41
C ILE A 61 -8.37 -8.60 -9.63
N GLN A 62 -8.11 -7.55 -10.41
CA GLN A 62 -8.73 -7.31 -11.70
C GLN A 62 -7.73 -7.63 -12.83
N PRO A 63 -7.88 -8.76 -13.55
CA PRO A 63 -6.95 -9.11 -14.60
C PRO A 63 -6.95 -8.08 -15.74
N LEU A 64 -5.80 -7.49 -15.99
CA LEU A 64 -5.58 -6.66 -17.17
C LEU A 64 -5.42 -7.56 -18.40
N SER A 65 -6.11 -7.24 -19.48
CA SER A 65 -6.07 -8.05 -20.70
C SER A 65 -5.44 -7.27 -21.86
N TYR A 66 -4.34 -7.78 -22.38
CA TYR A 66 -3.62 -7.22 -23.51
C TYR A 66 -3.50 -8.22 -24.66
N THR A 67 -3.44 -7.70 -25.88
CA THR A 67 -3.18 -8.52 -27.06
C THR A 67 -1.70 -8.93 -27.11
N TYR A 68 -1.41 -10.11 -27.60
CA TYR A 68 -0.04 -10.58 -27.83
C TYR A 68 0.81 -9.54 -28.57
N GLY A 69 2.00 -9.26 -28.05
CA GLY A 69 2.90 -8.26 -28.59
C GLY A 69 2.46 -6.81 -28.32
N PHE A 70 1.66 -6.56 -27.27
CA PHE A 70 1.32 -5.21 -26.86
C PHE A 70 2.58 -4.36 -26.60
N ASN A 71 2.47 -3.07 -26.86
CA ASN A 71 3.53 -2.11 -26.58
C ASN A 71 3.59 -1.80 -25.06
N THR A 72 4.29 -0.74 -24.73
CA THR A 72 4.37 -0.27 -23.34
C THR A 72 3.02 0.26 -22.86
N GLU A 73 2.59 -0.24 -21.71
CA GLU A 73 1.38 0.17 -21.00
C GLU A 73 1.75 0.62 -19.59
N SER A 74 1.06 1.62 -19.06
CA SER A 74 1.24 2.10 -17.68
C SER A 74 0.03 1.73 -16.84
N VAL A 75 0.30 1.24 -15.63
CA VAL A 75 -0.71 0.87 -14.63
C VAL A 75 -0.38 1.58 -13.34
N GLU A 76 -1.37 2.23 -12.75
CA GLU A 76 -1.25 2.88 -11.45
C GLU A 76 -1.72 1.89 -10.37
N VAL A 77 -0.88 1.69 -9.36
CA VAL A 77 -1.16 0.80 -8.22
C VAL A 77 -1.22 1.65 -6.97
N GLY A 78 -2.43 1.86 -6.44
CA GLY A 78 -2.67 2.71 -5.28
C GLY A 78 -2.12 2.09 -3.98
N PHE A 79 -1.45 2.90 -3.18
CA PHE A 79 -1.03 2.52 -1.83
C PHE A 79 -1.16 3.71 -0.88
N GLY A 80 -1.17 3.45 0.42
CA GLY A 80 -1.29 4.54 1.39
C GLY A 80 -1.50 4.07 2.81
N LEU A 81 -1.80 5.05 3.66
CA LEU A 81 -2.18 4.87 5.06
C LEU A 81 -3.70 4.73 5.20
N ASP A 82 -4.11 4.03 6.22
CA ASP A 82 -5.51 3.89 6.66
C ASP A 82 -6.02 5.08 7.47
N THR A 83 -5.21 6.13 7.64
CA THR A 83 -5.52 7.35 8.39
C THR A 83 -4.90 8.59 7.74
N ASP A 84 -5.15 9.76 8.33
CA ASP A 84 -4.54 11.02 7.89
C ASP A 84 -3.02 10.99 8.02
N ASN A 85 -2.34 11.49 7.00
CA ASN A 85 -0.87 11.57 6.95
C ASN A 85 -0.37 12.99 7.18
N ASN A 86 0.55 13.17 8.13
CA ASN A 86 1.19 14.44 8.44
C ASN A 86 2.70 14.45 8.18
N TRP A 87 3.22 13.46 7.48
CA TRP A 87 4.66 13.29 7.21
C TRP A 87 4.91 12.89 5.77
N ASP A 88 6.13 13.12 5.29
CA ASP A 88 6.62 12.48 4.08
C ASP A 88 7.09 11.06 4.46
N VAL A 89 6.55 10.04 3.80
CA VAL A 89 6.83 8.64 4.10
C VAL A 89 7.46 7.97 2.88
N GLU A 90 8.71 7.53 3.01
CA GLU A 90 9.37 6.74 1.97
C GLU A 90 8.88 5.28 2.04
N CYS A 91 8.42 4.77 0.92
CA CYS A 91 7.90 3.42 0.74
C CYS A 91 8.76 2.67 -0.26
N GLN A 92 9.31 1.53 0.12
CA GLN A 92 10.14 0.69 -0.73
C GLN A 92 9.36 -0.51 -1.25
N PHE A 93 9.43 -0.72 -2.58
CA PHE A 93 8.72 -1.79 -3.27
C PHE A 93 9.70 -2.77 -3.89
N VAL A 94 9.33 -4.05 -3.85
CA VAL A 94 10.09 -5.16 -4.46
C VAL A 94 9.11 -6.13 -5.13
N VAL A 95 9.61 -6.92 -6.06
CA VAL A 95 8.85 -8.07 -6.59
C VAL A 95 9.08 -9.28 -5.69
N ASP A 96 8.01 -9.99 -5.32
CA ASP A 96 8.05 -11.22 -4.53
C ASP A 96 7.71 -12.46 -5.38
N PRO A 97 8.68 -13.10 -6.03
CA PRO A 97 8.41 -14.27 -6.87
C PRO A 97 7.82 -15.47 -6.11
N GLY A 98 8.09 -15.56 -4.80
CA GLY A 98 7.57 -16.64 -3.95
C GLY A 98 6.05 -16.58 -3.79
N TYR A 99 5.49 -15.38 -3.82
CA TYR A 99 4.06 -15.16 -3.73
C TYR A 99 3.27 -15.87 -4.83
N VAL A 100 3.76 -15.88 -6.08
CA VAL A 100 3.08 -16.57 -7.21
C VAL A 100 2.88 -18.06 -6.94
N THR A 101 3.91 -18.70 -6.41
CA THR A 101 3.86 -20.13 -6.08
C THR A 101 2.87 -20.42 -4.96
N ALA A 102 2.90 -19.63 -3.90
CA ALA A 102 1.99 -19.75 -2.77
C ALA A 102 0.54 -19.50 -3.20
N TYR A 103 0.32 -18.41 -3.94
CA TYR A 103 -1.00 -18.03 -4.44
C TYR A 103 -1.61 -19.12 -5.35
N ASN A 104 -0.83 -19.65 -6.29
CA ASN A 104 -1.29 -20.74 -7.18
C ASN A 104 -1.70 -21.98 -6.38
N ALA A 105 -0.91 -22.34 -5.37
CA ALA A 105 -1.20 -23.51 -4.54
C ALA A 105 -2.48 -23.34 -3.72
N GLU A 106 -2.71 -22.15 -3.17
CA GLU A 106 -3.86 -21.84 -2.33
C GLU A 106 -5.16 -21.71 -3.15
N ASN A 107 -5.08 -21.07 -4.33
CA ASN A 107 -6.25 -20.74 -5.15
C ASN A 107 -6.51 -21.69 -6.31
N GLY A 108 -5.66 -22.72 -6.51
CA GLY A 108 -5.80 -23.67 -7.61
C GLY A 108 -5.59 -23.02 -8.98
N THR A 109 -4.80 -21.97 -9.07
CA THR A 109 -4.49 -21.23 -10.30
C THR A 109 -3.15 -21.69 -10.88
N ALA A 110 -2.79 -21.17 -12.07
CA ALA A 110 -1.54 -21.51 -12.77
C ALA A 110 -0.87 -20.26 -13.38
N TYR A 111 -0.88 -19.16 -12.65
CA TYR A 111 -0.19 -17.95 -13.08
C TYR A 111 1.30 -18.19 -13.23
N LYS A 112 1.88 -17.63 -14.28
CA LYS A 112 3.33 -17.55 -14.46
C LYS A 112 3.84 -16.25 -13.86
N LEU A 113 5.02 -16.26 -13.27
CA LEU A 113 5.67 -15.02 -12.86
C LEU A 113 5.86 -14.11 -14.09
N PHE A 114 5.49 -12.84 -13.96
CA PHE A 114 5.72 -11.85 -15.01
C PHE A 114 7.24 -11.67 -15.19
N PRO A 115 7.81 -11.83 -16.42
CA PRO A 115 9.24 -11.90 -16.57
C PRO A 115 9.96 -10.59 -16.26
N GLU A 116 11.12 -10.70 -15.65
CA GLU A 116 12.03 -9.59 -15.45
C GLU A 116 12.43 -8.99 -16.82
N GLY A 117 12.46 -7.65 -16.90
CA GLY A 117 12.67 -6.91 -18.16
C GLY A 117 11.38 -6.60 -18.93
N ASN A 118 10.23 -7.20 -18.57
CA ASN A 118 8.92 -6.86 -19.11
C ASN A 118 8.14 -5.87 -18.23
N TYR A 119 8.70 -5.44 -17.13
CA TYR A 119 8.13 -4.41 -16.24
C TYR A 119 9.22 -3.48 -15.71
N SER A 120 8.81 -2.31 -15.27
CA SER A 120 9.62 -1.40 -14.47
C SER A 120 8.73 -0.53 -13.60
N PHE A 121 9.22 -0.18 -12.41
CA PHE A 121 8.64 0.79 -11.49
C PHE A 121 9.76 1.40 -10.64
N GLU A 122 9.47 2.48 -9.94
CA GLU A 122 10.41 3.08 -8.99
C GLU A 122 10.45 2.25 -7.71
N ASP A 123 11.66 1.83 -7.29
CA ASP A 123 11.84 1.00 -6.09
C ASP A 123 11.46 1.75 -4.81
N VAL A 124 11.52 3.08 -4.81
CA VAL A 124 11.18 3.93 -3.67
C VAL A 124 10.26 5.06 -4.13
N VAL A 125 9.09 5.14 -3.53
CA VAL A 125 8.12 6.22 -3.76
C VAL A 125 7.78 6.89 -2.45
N THR A 126 7.66 8.23 -2.47
CA THR A 126 7.27 9.00 -1.28
C THR A 126 5.77 9.24 -1.27
N LEU A 127 5.10 8.86 -0.18
CA LEU A 127 3.77 9.35 0.15
C LEU A 127 3.93 10.75 0.79
N PRO A 128 3.48 11.82 0.11
CA PRO A 128 3.72 13.18 0.60
C PRO A 128 2.85 13.51 1.82
N THR A 129 3.36 14.42 2.64
CA THR A 129 2.60 14.98 3.76
C THR A 129 1.26 15.58 3.30
N GLY A 130 0.22 15.37 4.07
CA GLY A 130 -1.13 15.86 3.77
C GLY A 130 -1.93 15.01 2.80
N THR A 131 -1.38 13.89 2.30
CA THR A 131 -2.10 12.90 1.49
C THR A 131 -2.07 11.54 2.18
N SER A 132 -3.20 10.85 2.20
CA SER A 132 -3.28 9.49 2.77
C SER A 132 -2.94 8.41 1.75
N THR A 133 -3.05 8.71 0.46
CA THR A 133 -2.82 7.74 -0.63
C THR A 133 -2.03 8.37 -1.77
N THR A 134 -1.29 7.53 -2.51
CA THR A 134 -0.61 7.87 -3.76
C THR A 134 -0.51 6.62 -4.63
N ASP A 135 0.05 6.74 -5.83
CA ASP A 135 0.13 5.65 -6.78
C ASP A 135 1.59 5.28 -7.08
N LEU A 136 1.83 3.98 -7.24
CA LEU A 136 3.04 3.43 -7.83
C LEU A 136 2.78 3.22 -9.32
N ALA A 137 3.48 3.98 -10.18
CA ALA A 137 3.39 3.81 -11.62
C ALA A 137 4.19 2.57 -12.07
N VAL A 138 3.50 1.58 -12.61
CA VAL A 138 4.10 0.34 -13.12
C VAL A 138 4.03 0.33 -14.64
N THR A 139 5.16 0.27 -15.28
CA THR A 139 5.25 0.15 -16.74
C THR A 139 5.38 -1.32 -17.13
N LEU A 140 4.54 -1.78 -18.05
CA LEU A 140 4.53 -3.14 -18.58
C LEU A 140 4.86 -3.12 -20.07
N ASN A 141 5.54 -4.16 -20.59
CA ASN A 141 5.69 -4.37 -22.02
C ASN A 141 5.48 -5.84 -22.41
N GLY A 142 4.93 -6.06 -23.60
CA GLY A 142 4.57 -7.38 -24.12
C GLY A 142 5.64 -8.09 -24.93
N ASN A 143 6.85 -7.55 -25.01
CA ASN A 143 7.91 -8.10 -25.84
C ASN A 143 8.31 -9.50 -25.38
N GLY A 144 8.21 -10.48 -26.29
CA GLY A 144 8.59 -11.87 -26.01
C GLY A 144 7.63 -12.64 -25.11
N LEU A 145 6.56 -12.01 -24.59
CA LEU A 145 5.53 -12.73 -23.84
C LEU A 145 4.72 -13.64 -24.77
N THR A 146 4.44 -14.86 -24.32
CA THR A 146 3.52 -15.76 -25.01
C THR A 146 2.10 -15.59 -24.48
N PRO A 147 1.05 -15.96 -25.23
CA PRO A 147 -0.29 -16.00 -24.69
C PRO A 147 -0.38 -16.80 -23.39
N GLY A 148 -1.07 -16.27 -22.40
CA GLY A 148 -1.19 -16.88 -21.08
C GLY A 148 -1.54 -15.88 -19.98
N GLU A 149 -1.56 -16.37 -18.76
CA GLU A 149 -1.85 -15.56 -17.57
C GLU A 149 -0.58 -15.42 -16.72
N TYR A 150 -0.27 -14.19 -16.39
CA TYR A 150 0.92 -13.81 -15.63
C TYR A 150 0.56 -13.02 -14.39
N MET A 151 1.40 -13.09 -13.38
CA MET A 151 1.27 -12.31 -12.15
C MET A 151 2.58 -11.60 -11.85
N LEU A 152 2.51 -10.29 -11.61
CA LEU A 152 3.57 -9.46 -11.07
C LEU A 152 3.21 -9.14 -9.61
N PRO A 153 3.75 -9.86 -8.63
CA PRO A 153 3.48 -9.59 -7.22
C PRO A 153 4.39 -8.48 -6.72
N ILE A 154 3.84 -7.30 -6.52
CA ILE A 154 4.54 -6.14 -6.00
C ILE A 154 4.33 -6.12 -4.49
N ARG A 155 5.41 -6.16 -3.72
CA ARG A 155 5.37 -6.13 -2.26
C ARG A 155 5.91 -4.81 -1.73
N LEU A 156 5.21 -4.23 -0.77
CA LEU A 156 5.72 -3.17 0.07
C LEU A 156 6.68 -3.80 1.09
N ASP A 157 7.98 -3.56 0.92
CA ASP A 157 9.04 -4.23 1.67
C ASP A 157 9.48 -3.46 2.90
N ASN A 158 9.52 -2.13 2.79
CA ASN A 158 9.92 -1.26 3.88
C ASN A 158 9.21 0.09 3.80
N VAL A 159 8.99 0.71 4.95
CA VAL A 159 8.48 2.08 5.09
C VAL A 159 9.29 2.83 6.13
N SER A 160 9.54 4.11 5.89
CA SER A 160 10.37 4.94 6.80
C SER A 160 9.70 5.26 8.14
N LEU A 161 8.36 5.26 8.14
CA LEU A 161 7.50 5.47 9.32
C LEU A 161 6.38 4.43 9.30
N PHE A 162 5.69 4.20 10.34
CA PHE A 162 4.51 3.32 10.44
C PHE A 162 4.80 1.82 10.26
N ASN A 163 3.77 1.03 10.49
CA ASN A 163 3.79 -0.41 10.27
C ASN A 163 3.42 -0.72 8.81
N ILE A 164 3.75 -1.93 8.37
CA ILE A 164 3.27 -2.48 7.11
C ILE A 164 2.02 -3.31 7.41
N ALA A 165 0.96 -3.07 6.64
CA ALA A 165 -0.32 -3.77 6.77
C ALA A 165 -0.25 -5.21 6.26
N GLU A 166 -1.26 -6.02 6.57
CA GLU A 166 -1.36 -7.40 6.05
C GLU A 166 -1.51 -7.44 4.53
N ASN A 167 -2.14 -6.42 3.92
CA ASN A 167 -2.29 -6.25 2.47
C ASN A 167 -1.04 -5.65 1.81
N ALA A 168 0.13 -6.13 2.20
CA ALA A 168 1.42 -5.61 1.73
C ALA A 168 1.88 -6.16 0.38
N VAL A 169 1.12 -7.04 -0.26
CA VAL A 169 1.40 -7.56 -1.62
C VAL A 169 0.23 -7.27 -2.54
N TYR A 170 0.53 -6.59 -3.65
CA TYR A 170 -0.42 -6.38 -4.75
C TYR A 170 -0.12 -7.35 -5.89
N PRO A 171 -1.00 -8.33 -6.16
CA PRO A 171 -0.83 -9.30 -7.23
C PRO A 171 -1.37 -8.75 -8.56
N LEU A 172 -0.57 -7.97 -9.28
CA LEU A 172 -0.94 -7.45 -10.59
C LEU A 172 -1.04 -8.60 -11.60
N VAL A 173 -2.25 -8.95 -12.03
CA VAL A 173 -2.51 -10.03 -12.97
C VAL A 173 -2.64 -9.49 -14.39
N VAL A 174 -1.87 -10.08 -15.30
CA VAL A 174 -1.85 -9.73 -16.74
C VAL A 174 -2.20 -10.94 -17.58
N ARG A 175 -3.25 -10.83 -18.36
CA ARG A 175 -3.67 -11.83 -19.35
C ARG A 175 -3.21 -11.40 -20.74
N VAL A 176 -2.34 -12.17 -21.34
CA VAL A 176 -1.92 -11.99 -22.74
C VAL A 176 -2.78 -12.84 -23.63
N VAL A 177 -3.58 -12.20 -24.47
CA VAL A 177 -4.53 -12.88 -25.38
C VAL A 177 -3.87 -13.07 -26.74
N GLY A 178 -3.89 -14.30 -27.23
CA GLY A 178 -3.40 -14.62 -28.59
C GLY A 178 -4.30 -14.01 -29.69
N ILE A 179 -3.72 -13.72 -30.83
CA ILE A 179 -4.46 -13.32 -32.02
C ILE A 179 -5.22 -14.54 -32.57
N LYS A 180 -6.56 -14.50 -32.54
CA LYS A 180 -7.37 -15.47 -33.28
C LYS A 180 -7.33 -15.08 -34.77
N LEU A 181 -6.64 -15.85 -35.57
CA LEU A 181 -6.80 -15.78 -37.02
C LEU A 181 -8.10 -16.53 -37.38
N ASP A 182 -9.14 -15.78 -37.70
CA ASP A 182 -10.36 -16.36 -38.26
C ASP A 182 -10.10 -16.72 -39.72
N ARG A 183 -10.11 -18.02 -40.02
CA ARG A 183 -9.94 -18.52 -41.41
C ARG A 183 -11.09 -18.16 -42.35
N ALA A 184 -12.21 -17.67 -41.83
CA ALA A 184 -13.41 -17.37 -42.65
C ALA A 184 -13.20 -16.23 -43.64
N GLY A 185 -12.14 -15.43 -43.54
CA GLY A 185 -11.82 -14.32 -44.45
C GLY A 185 -10.69 -14.57 -45.46
N TRP A 186 -10.08 -15.76 -45.50
CA TRP A 186 -9.00 -16.06 -46.45
C TRP A 186 -9.52 -16.66 -47.73
N SER A 187 -9.72 -15.83 -48.77
CA SER A 187 -9.86 -16.30 -50.17
C SER A 187 -8.47 -16.24 -50.83
N ILE A 188 -7.96 -17.38 -51.26
CA ILE A 188 -6.83 -17.44 -52.21
C ILE A 188 -7.44 -17.08 -53.58
N GLN A 189 -7.16 -15.85 -54.07
CA GLN A 189 -7.38 -15.55 -55.47
C GLN A 189 -6.24 -16.23 -56.27
N ALA A 190 -6.64 -17.19 -57.09
CA ALA A 190 -5.73 -17.83 -58.04
C ALA A 190 -5.65 -17.01 -59.35
#